data_30fea7a89018f46ddcd11eb8b742fe5b
#
_entry.id   30fea7a89018f46ddcd11eb8b742fe5b
#
_cell.length_a   1.000
_cell.length_b   1.000
_cell.length_c   1.000
_cell.angle_alpha   90.00
_cell.angle_beta   90.00
_cell.angle_gamma   90.00
#
_symmetry.space_group_name_H-M   'P 1'
#
loop_
_entity.id
_entity.type
_entity.pdbx_description
1 polymer ?
#
loop_
_entity_poly.entity_id
_entity_poly.type
_entity_poly.pdbx_seq_one_letter_code
_entity_poly.pdbx_strand_id
1 'polypeptide(L)'
;MSYLKSLCITICVAAISGLCAPHAAGQTLSEDRRFIASDGQSGDSFGQCVAYADGIIAVGAYHDDDLGNNSGSAYLFDADTGAQLFKLQPNDGAPNDLFGQSIALGSGVVAVGAIKHNQSGAVYVFDTSTGMQIAKLVSNDIGVGDEFGLSVAIDNDIVAVGARAHDDSDVNTGGAYLFDVLTGTQLVKLAMENVRPGVQFGHSIAIDDGIVVVGAITDYENGNNSGSVYLFDANTGVLLHKLLAADGANGQTFGYSVAIDDHVVAVGARADDQNGNQSGSAYLFNAFTGEQILKLLPNVGGAADWFGSSIGIHRGLVAVGAERGSSVSTLPTAYIFEATTGTQVAELNPSDLGIDQFFGRSLSMDNDTVAIGALGGTENGVRTGSAYLFELPDQLRCHANLNGDAALNFFDISAFLKAFAEQDPLADFVEDGAFNFLDVSAFLAEFAAGCP
;
A
#
# COMPACT_ATOMS: atom_id res chain seq x y z
N MET A 1 -42.94 -5.86 -59.31
CA MET A 1 -41.65 -5.58 -59.97
C MET A 1 -40.83 -4.75 -59.05
N SER A 2 -39.89 -5.41 -58.49
CA SER A 2 -39.03 -5.05 -57.40
C SER A 2 -37.88 -4.16 -57.85
N TYR A 3 -37.48 -3.24 -57.00
CA TYR A 3 -36.11 -2.73 -56.98
C TYR A 3 -35.60 -2.73 -55.51
N LEU A 4 -34.87 -3.79 -55.19
CA LEU A 4 -33.93 -3.78 -54.09
C LEU A 4 -32.70 -2.97 -54.50
N LYS A 5 -32.49 -1.84 -53.88
CA LYS A 5 -31.21 -1.11 -53.93
C LYS A 5 -30.35 -1.60 -52.78
N SER A 6 -29.29 -2.29 -53.11
CA SER A 6 -28.19 -2.64 -52.25
C SER A 6 -27.46 -1.37 -51.82
N LEU A 7 -27.51 -1.03 -50.55
CA LEU A 7 -26.75 0.06 -49.95
C LEU A 7 -25.42 -0.51 -49.45
N CYS A 8 -24.38 -0.40 -50.27
CA CYS A 8 -23.00 -0.61 -49.83
C CYS A 8 -22.61 0.56 -48.92
N ILE A 9 -22.61 0.34 -47.64
CA ILE A 9 -21.97 1.26 -46.67
C ILE A 9 -20.47 0.97 -46.74
N THR A 10 -19.75 1.79 -47.45
CA THR A 10 -18.30 1.89 -47.40
C THR A 10 -17.94 2.60 -46.10
N ILE A 11 -17.57 1.86 -45.08
CA ILE A 11 -16.98 2.40 -43.85
C ILE A 11 -15.58 2.90 -44.23
N CYS A 12 -15.44 4.21 -44.39
CA CYS A 12 -14.13 4.86 -44.39
C CYS A 12 -13.57 4.71 -42.95
N VAL A 13 -12.76 3.73 -42.72
CA VAL A 13 -11.86 3.68 -41.56
C VAL A 13 -10.80 4.76 -41.83
N ALA A 14 -11.05 5.97 -41.37
CA ALA A 14 -9.98 6.93 -41.18
C ALA A 14 -9.09 6.32 -40.07
N ALA A 15 -7.95 5.81 -40.48
CA ALA A 15 -6.89 5.42 -39.55
C ALA A 15 -6.45 6.68 -38.80
N ILE A 16 -7.01 6.89 -37.62
CA ILE A 16 -6.38 7.73 -36.61
C ILE A 16 -5.23 6.85 -36.11
N SER A 17 -4.08 6.98 -36.78
CA SER A 17 -2.80 6.52 -36.25
C SER A 17 -2.37 7.49 -35.15
N GLY A 18 -3.09 7.47 -34.03
CA GLY A 18 -2.49 7.74 -32.75
C GLY A 18 -1.58 6.53 -32.51
N LEU A 19 -0.30 6.70 -32.83
CA LEU A 19 0.75 5.78 -32.40
C LEU A 19 0.65 5.75 -30.87
N CYS A 20 0.05 4.67 -30.32
CA CYS A 20 0.47 4.19 -29.03
C CYS A 20 1.97 3.89 -29.20
N ALA A 21 2.82 4.78 -28.76
CA ALA A 21 4.22 4.51 -28.66
C ALA A 21 4.33 3.29 -27.73
N PRO A 22 5.10 2.24 -28.11
CA PRO A 22 5.37 1.16 -27.19
C PRO A 22 5.91 1.82 -25.93
N HIS A 23 5.33 1.51 -24.75
CA HIS A 23 5.83 1.97 -23.47
C HIS A 23 7.33 1.65 -23.44
N ALA A 24 8.14 2.70 -23.38
CA ALA A 24 9.57 2.52 -23.12
C ALA A 24 9.66 1.98 -21.70
N ALA A 25 10.10 0.73 -21.55
CA ALA A 25 10.38 0.13 -20.25
C ALA A 25 11.24 1.12 -19.44
N GLY A 26 10.69 1.60 -18.30
CA GLY A 26 11.45 2.42 -17.35
C GLY A 26 11.30 3.93 -17.48
N GLN A 27 10.08 4.47 -17.59
CA GLN A 27 9.88 5.91 -17.37
C GLN A 27 10.25 6.27 -15.94
N THR A 28 11.11 7.29 -15.75
CA THR A 28 11.39 7.85 -14.42
C THR A 28 10.45 9.03 -14.18
N LEU A 29 9.70 8.98 -13.08
CA LEU A 29 8.82 10.07 -12.63
C LEU A 29 9.48 10.79 -11.46
N SER A 30 9.40 12.12 -11.45
CA SER A 30 9.76 12.95 -10.31
C SER A 30 8.52 13.26 -9.48
N GLU A 31 8.73 13.65 -8.23
CA GLU A 31 7.65 14.03 -7.33
C GLU A 31 6.88 15.25 -7.81
N ASP A 32 5.57 15.25 -7.59
CA ASP A 32 4.70 16.40 -7.77
C ASP A 32 4.76 17.30 -6.54
N ARG A 33 4.98 16.69 -5.36
CA ARG A 33 5.05 17.41 -4.09
C ARG A 33 5.93 16.72 -3.05
N ARG A 34 6.56 17.55 -2.24
CA ARG A 34 7.32 17.15 -1.04
C ARG A 34 6.67 17.74 0.21
N PHE A 35 6.58 16.94 1.27
CA PHE A 35 6.06 17.33 2.57
C PHE A 35 7.15 17.25 3.64
N ILE A 36 7.14 18.22 4.53
CA ILE A 36 7.99 18.31 5.70
C ILE A 36 7.16 18.81 6.89
N ALA A 37 7.50 18.38 8.10
CA ALA A 37 6.88 18.90 9.30
C ALA A 37 7.28 20.38 9.49
N SER A 38 6.33 21.24 9.83
CA SER A 38 6.57 22.68 10.02
C SER A 38 7.48 23.00 11.23
N ASP A 39 7.56 22.07 12.17
CA ASP A 39 8.34 22.14 13.41
C ASP A 39 9.41 21.04 13.50
N GLY A 40 9.67 20.33 12.40
CA GLY A 40 10.57 19.18 12.35
C GLY A 40 11.97 19.48 12.83
N GLN A 41 12.48 18.63 13.70
CA GLN A 41 13.80 18.68 14.26
C GLN A 41 14.67 17.51 13.78
N SER A 42 15.98 17.61 14.05
CA SER A 42 16.91 16.55 13.66
C SER A 42 16.64 15.27 14.44
N GLY A 43 16.33 14.22 13.74
CA GLY A 43 16.12 12.90 14.33
C GLY A 43 14.66 12.50 14.53
N ASP A 44 13.69 13.38 14.27
CA ASP A 44 12.25 13.10 14.44
C ASP A 44 11.75 11.92 13.58
N SER A 45 12.50 11.61 12.53
CA SER A 45 12.17 10.49 11.61
C SER A 45 10.81 10.66 10.92
N PHE A 46 10.47 11.89 10.51
CA PHE A 46 9.30 12.16 9.69
C PHE A 46 9.37 11.35 8.38
N GLY A 47 8.27 10.77 7.94
CA GLY A 47 8.25 9.84 6.79
C GLY A 47 8.54 8.38 7.15
N GLN A 48 8.58 8.03 8.44
CA GLN A 48 8.66 6.63 8.90
C GLN A 48 7.52 5.78 8.33
N CYS A 49 6.32 6.32 8.36
CA CYS A 49 5.13 5.74 7.74
C CYS A 49 4.33 6.84 7.05
N VAL A 50 3.66 6.48 5.96
CA VAL A 50 2.76 7.37 5.22
C VAL A 50 1.46 6.63 4.91
N ALA A 51 0.36 7.38 4.84
CA ALA A 51 -0.91 6.93 4.30
C ALA A 51 -1.51 8.06 3.44
N TYR A 52 -2.18 7.71 2.37
CA TYR A 52 -2.84 8.65 1.48
C TYR A 52 -4.25 8.15 1.16
N ALA A 53 -5.24 8.99 1.32
CA ALA A 53 -6.62 8.77 0.90
C ALA A 53 -7.37 10.11 0.83
N ASP A 54 -8.34 10.22 -0.05
CA ASP A 54 -9.28 11.36 -0.13
C ASP A 54 -8.60 12.75 -0.16
N GLY A 55 -7.45 12.89 -0.85
CA GLY A 55 -6.71 14.14 -0.95
C GLY A 55 -5.97 14.55 0.34
N ILE A 56 -5.87 13.67 1.31
CA ILE A 56 -5.11 13.87 2.56
C ILE A 56 -3.90 12.94 2.58
N ILE A 57 -2.73 13.45 2.95
CA ILE A 57 -1.57 12.64 3.28
C ILE A 57 -1.33 12.69 4.80
N ALA A 58 -1.18 11.54 5.40
CA ALA A 58 -0.81 11.39 6.81
C ALA A 58 0.62 10.84 6.92
N VAL A 59 1.43 11.44 7.80
CA VAL A 59 2.86 11.13 7.93
C VAL A 59 3.24 10.99 9.40
N GLY A 60 3.90 9.88 9.74
CA GLY A 60 4.40 9.63 11.10
C GLY A 60 5.82 10.13 11.32
N ALA A 61 6.09 10.61 12.54
CA ALA A 61 7.39 11.05 13.05
C ALA A 61 7.59 10.50 14.48
N TYR A 62 7.93 9.23 14.59
CA TYR A 62 7.86 8.47 15.84
C TYR A 62 8.95 8.83 16.88
N HIS A 63 9.94 9.60 16.48
CA HIS A 63 10.97 10.13 17.38
C HIS A 63 10.78 11.61 17.73
N ASP A 64 9.67 12.24 17.34
CA ASP A 64 9.36 13.61 17.78
C ASP A 64 9.30 13.70 19.31
N ASP A 65 9.86 14.77 19.88
CA ASP A 65 10.12 14.89 21.31
C ASP A 65 9.13 15.82 22.05
N ASP A 66 8.06 16.30 21.42
CA ASP A 66 7.18 17.34 21.95
C ASP A 66 6.51 17.00 23.29
N LEU A 67 6.08 15.75 23.49
CA LEU A 67 5.54 15.25 24.76
C LEU A 67 6.59 14.53 25.61
N GLY A 68 7.86 14.67 25.25
CA GLY A 68 9.02 14.05 25.88
C GLY A 68 9.77 13.16 24.91
N ASN A 69 10.97 12.72 25.28
CA ASN A 69 11.92 12.00 24.42
C ASN A 69 11.24 10.82 23.69
N ASN A 70 11.28 10.82 22.34
CA ASN A 70 10.65 9.83 21.48
C ASN A 70 9.16 9.59 21.79
N SER A 71 8.42 10.62 22.18
CA SER A 71 6.96 10.50 22.36
C SER A 71 6.25 10.20 21.04
N GLY A 72 6.76 10.82 19.97
CA GLY A 72 6.26 10.73 18.61
C GLY A 72 5.11 11.68 18.30
N SER A 73 4.94 11.95 17.01
CA SER A 73 3.86 12.75 16.44
C SER A 73 3.43 12.18 15.09
N ALA A 74 2.25 12.59 14.62
CA ALA A 74 1.80 12.37 13.25
C ALA A 74 1.27 13.70 12.69
N TYR A 75 1.29 13.83 11.38
CA TYR A 75 0.91 15.07 10.70
C TYR A 75 -0.06 14.77 9.58
N LEU A 76 -1.05 15.63 9.39
CA LEU A 76 -1.96 15.61 8.25
C LEU A 76 -1.67 16.81 7.36
N PHE A 77 -1.66 16.57 6.05
CA PHE A 77 -1.49 17.59 5.03
C PHE A 77 -2.60 17.46 4.00
N ASP A 78 -3.00 18.58 3.46
CA ASP A 78 -3.77 18.65 2.23
C ASP A 78 -2.83 18.33 1.05
N ALA A 79 -3.16 17.29 0.31
CA ALA A 79 -2.30 16.77 -0.75
C ALA A 79 -2.21 17.73 -1.94
N ASP A 80 -3.29 18.47 -2.25
CA ASP A 80 -3.35 19.38 -3.40
C ASP A 80 -2.55 20.66 -3.17
N THR A 81 -2.62 21.21 -1.97
CA THR A 81 -1.98 22.48 -1.62
C THR A 81 -0.63 22.32 -0.94
N GLY A 82 -0.36 21.16 -0.34
CA GLY A 82 0.81 20.88 0.51
C GLY A 82 0.71 21.52 1.90
N ALA A 83 -0.43 22.11 2.26
CA ALA A 83 -0.60 22.76 3.53
C ALA A 83 -0.69 21.74 4.68
N GLN A 84 0.08 21.92 5.75
CA GLN A 84 -0.10 21.15 6.98
C GLN A 84 -1.43 21.53 7.63
N LEU A 85 -2.33 20.55 7.76
CA LEU A 85 -3.67 20.72 8.35
C LEU A 85 -3.59 20.60 9.87
N PHE A 86 -2.97 19.51 10.35
CA PHE A 86 -2.89 19.19 11.77
C PHE A 86 -1.55 18.55 12.13
N LYS A 87 -1.11 18.76 13.39
CA LYS A 87 -0.19 17.88 14.11
C LYS A 87 -1.02 17.10 15.12
N LEU A 88 -0.91 15.77 15.08
CA LEU A 88 -1.65 14.85 15.92
C LEU A 88 -0.75 14.32 17.03
N GLN A 89 -1.28 14.31 18.23
CA GLN A 89 -0.64 13.74 19.41
C GLN A 89 -1.70 13.09 20.30
N PRO A 90 -1.40 11.95 20.96
CA PRO A 90 -2.35 11.33 21.85
C PRO A 90 -2.60 12.18 23.11
N ASN A 91 -3.85 12.19 23.58
CA ASN A 91 -4.23 12.97 24.78
C ASN A 91 -3.48 12.53 26.07
N ASP A 92 -3.00 11.30 26.09
CA ASP A 92 -2.25 10.68 27.18
C ASP A 92 -0.83 10.26 26.77
N GLY A 93 -0.26 10.94 25.75
CA GLY A 93 1.07 10.66 25.22
C GLY A 93 2.17 10.87 26.27
N ALA A 94 3.17 10.01 26.23
CA ALA A 94 4.27 9.99 27.19
C ALA A 94 5.61 9.72 26.49
N PRO A 95 6.74 10.04 27.14
CA PRO A 95 8.07 9.75 26.62
C PRO A 95 8.23 8.27 26.24
N ASN A 96 8.85 8.02 25.09
CA ASN A 96 9.12 6.71 24.51
C ASN A 96 7.90 5.90 24.06
N ASP A 97 6.75 6.52 23.85
CA ASP A 97 5.55 5.86 23.31
C ASP A 97 5.70 5.45 21.84
N LEU A 98 6.58 6.14 21.09
CA LEU A 98 6.80 5.95 19.66
C LEU A 98 5.50 6.10 18.84
N PHE A 99 4.67 7.10 19.17
CA PHE A 99 3.47 7.42 18.39
C PHE A 99 3.87 7.89 16.97
N GLY A 100 3.18 7.41 15.95
CA GLY A 100 3.56 7.64 14.55
C GLY A 100 4.48 6.56 13.96
N GLN A 101 4.61 5.42 14.65
CA GLN A 101 5.35 4.25 14.13
C GLN A 101 4.63 3.60 12.94
N SER A 102 3.32 3.56 12.97
CA SER A 102 2.44 3.08 11.90
C SER A 102 1.27 4.04 11.72
N ILE A 103 0.73 4.10 10.51
CA ILE A 103 -0.38 5.00 10.18
C ILE A 103 -1.26 4.37 9.09
N ALA A 104 -2.57 4.57 9.21
CA ALA A 104 -3.54 4.23 8.17
C ALA A 104 -4.60 5.33 8.08
N LEU A 105 -5.08 5.59 6.88
CA LEU A 105 -6.05 6.63 6.56
C LEU A 105 -7.21 6.03 5.78
N GLY A 106 -8.43 6.41 6.10
CA GLY A 106 -9.63 5.99 5.39
C GLY A 106 -10.90 6.41 6.12
N SER A 107 -12.02 6.51 5.40
CA SER A 107 -13.34 6.82 5.97
C SER A 107 -13.38 8.09 6.84
N GLY A 108 -12.59 9.11 6.49
CA GLY A 108 -12.53 10.37 7.22
C GLY A 108 -11.80 10.30 8.57
N VAL A 109 -11.07 9.22 8.84
CA VAL A 109 -10.29 9.03 10.06
C VAL A 109 -8.86 8.62 9.76
N VAL A 110 -7.96 8.83 10.71
CA VAL A 110 -6.59 8.33 10.70
C VAL A 110 -6.32 7.52 11.97
N ALA A 111 -5.81 6.32 11.81
CA ALA A 111 -5.34 5.47 12.91
C ALA A 111 -3.81 5.53 12.99
N VAL A 112 -3.28 5.75 14.17
CA VAL A 112 -1.84 5.93 14.43
C VAL A 112 -1.39 5.03 15.56
N GLY A 113 -0.37 4.20 15.32
CA GLY A 113 0.21 3.30 16.29
C GLY A 113 1.24 3.98 17.19
N ALA A 114 1.21 3.63 18.49
CA ALA A 114 2.17 4.00 19.53
C ALA A 114 2.65 2.70 20.22
N ILE A 115 3.61 2.02 19.60
CA ILE A 115 3.95 0.61 19.90
C ILE A 115 4.52 0.36 21.29
N LYS A 116 4.94 1.41 22.00
CA LYS A 116 5.48 1.31 23.36
C LYS A 116 4.64 2.00 24.41
N HIS A 117 3.46 2.53 24.02
CA HIS A 117 2.57 3.15 25.00
C HIS A 117 2.25 2.15 26.13
N ASN A 118 2.44 2.57 27.38
CA ASN A 118 2.35 1.70 28.55
C ASN A 118 3.14 0.38 28.44
N GLN A 119 4.22 0.37 27.64
CA GLN A 119 5.09 -0.78 27.36
C GLN A 119 4.43 -1.93 26.55
N SER A 120 3.16 -1.84 26.20
CA SER A 120 2.40 -2.87 25.46
C SER A 120 1.98 -2.43 24.05
N GLY A 121 1.80 -1.12 23.88
CA GLY A 121 1.31 -0.49 22.66
C GLY A 121 -0.15 -0.07 22.73
N ALA A 122 -0.52 0.85 21.85
CA ALA A 122 -1.88 1.33 21.63
C ALA A 122 -2.02 1.86 20.19
N VAL A 123 -3.25 1.97 19.70
CA VAL A 123 -3.59 2.69 18.47
C VAL A 123 -4.56 3.81 18.82
N TYR A 124 -4.34 4.98 18.24
CA TYR A 124 -5.20 6.15 18.44
C TYR A 124 -5.87 6.52 17.13
N VAL A 125 -7.15 6.82 17.18
CA VAL A 125 -7.95 7.22 16.02
C VAL A 125 -8.31 8.69 16.14
N PHE A 126 -8.12 9.44 15.06
CA PHE A 126 -8.42 10.86 14.96
C PHE A 126 -9.33 11.12 13.78
N ASP A 127 -10.22 12.10 13.92
CA ASP A 127 -11.03 12.64 12.83
C ASP A 127 -10.17 13.56 11.95
N THR A 128 -10.12 13.31 10.65
CA THR A 128 -9.23 14.04 9.72
C THR A 128 -9.66 15.48 9.46
N SER A 129 -10.94 15.80 9.64
CA SER A 129 -11.47 17.15 9.42
C SER A 129 -11.24 18.09 10.58
N THR A 130 -11.09 17.56 11.81
CA THR A 130 -10.95 18.33 13.03
C THR A 130 -9.60 18.14 13.72
N GLY A 131 -8.86 17.08 13.40
CA GLY A 131 -7.63 16.67 14.10
C GLY A 131 -7.88 16.18 15.53
N MET A 132 -9.12 15.93 15.94
CA MET A 132 -9.46 15.50 17.29
C MET A 132 -9.37 13.99 17.46
N GLN A 133 -8.78 13.54 18.57
CA GLN A 133 -8.80 12.13 18.96
C GLN A 133 -10.23 11.68 19.26
N ILE A 134 -10.70 10.62 18.59
CA ILE A 134 -12.05 10.06 18.76
C ILE A 134 -12.04 8.71 19.48
N ALA A 135 -10.96 7.93 19.35
CA ALA A 135 -10.84 6.65 20.04
C ALA A 135 -9.39 6.33 20.44
N LYS A 136 -9.24 5.37 21.36
CA LYS A 136 -8.01 4.68 21.70
C LYS A 136 -8.30 3.18 21.69
N LEU A 137 -7.57 2.44 20.89
CA LEU A 137 -7.72 1.01 20.71
C LEU A 137 -6.65 0.29 21.50
N VAL A 138 -7.05 -0.64 22.33
CA VAL A 138 -6.18 -1.57 23.06
C VAL A 138 -6.91 -2.90 23.19
N SER A 139 -6.18 -4.01 23.14
CA SER A 139 -6.77 -5.32 23.42
C SER A 139 -6.57 -5.70 24.89
N ASN A 140 -7.53 -6.45 25.44
CA ASN A 140 -7.50 -6.85 26.86
C ASN A 140 -6.45 -7.93 27.16
N ASP A 141 -5.92 -8.59 26.15
CA ASP A 141 -4.93 -9.67 26.25
C ASP A 141 -3.50 -9.23 25.88
N ILE A 142 -3.28 -7.93 25.61
CA ILE A 142 -1.97 -7.39 25.30
C ILE A 142 -1.13 -7.22 26.57
N GLY A 143 0.08 -7.76 26.53
CA GLY A 143 1.11 -7.71 27.57
C GLY A 143 2.26 -6.76 27.28
N VAL A 144 3.19 -6.70 28.22
CA VAL A 144 4.42 -5.88 28.09
C VAL A 144 5.30 -6.44 26.98
N GLY A 145 5.64 -5.60 25.99
CA GLY A 145 6.53 -5.96 24.90
C GLY A 145 5.84 -6.41 23.62
N ASP A 146 4.51 -6.57 23.62
CA ASP A 146 3.74 -7.14 22.50
C ASP A 146 3.74 -6.28 21.22
N GLU A 147 4.10 -5.00 21.34
CA GLU A 147 4.17 -4.04 20.22
C GLU A 147 2.82 -3.89 19.47
N PHE A 148 1.71 -3.82 20.23
CA PHE A 148 0.39 -3.57 19.65
C PHE A 148 0.36 -2.22 18.92
N GLY A 149 -0.14 -2.22 17.69
CA GLY A 149 -0.10 -1.06 16.80
C GLY A 149 1.17 -0.97 15.96
N LEU A 150 1.97 -2.04 15.85
CA LEU A 150 3.11 -2.07 14.93
C LEU A 150 2.68 -1.89 13.46
N SER A 151 1.58 -2.50 13.09
CA SER A 151 0.93 -2.35 11.80
C SER A 151 -0.54 -2.01 12.00
N VAL A 152 -1.07 -1.11 11.15
CA VAL A 152 -2.48 -0.69 11.16
C VAL A 152 -2.98 -0.59 9.73
N ALA A 153 -4.26 -0.90 9.53
CA ALA A 153 -4.96 -0.70 8.26
C ALA A 153 -6.42 -0.33 8.55
N ILE A 154 -7.05 0.40 7.64
CA ILE A 154 -8.45 0.83 7.75
C ILE A 154 -9.16 0.47 6.45
N ASP A 155 -10.33 -0.14 6.58
CA ASP A 155 -11.30 -0.24 5.51
C ASP A 155 -12.71 -0.06 6.10
N ASN A 156 -13.50 0.84 5.52
CA ASN A 156 -14.83 1.20 5.99
C ASN A 156 -14.83 1.54 7.50
N ASP A 157 -15.58 0.79 8.30
CA ASP A 157 -15.73 1.01 9.75
C ASP A 157 -14.77 0.12 10.58
N ILE A 158 -13.79 -0.54 9.96
CA ILE A 158 -12.89 -1.49 10.63
C ILE A 158 -11.45 -0.95 10.66
N VAL A 159 -10.84 -0.98 11.83
CA VAL A 159 -9.38 -0.84 12.01
C VAL A 159 -8.78 -2.21 12.30
N ALA A 160 -7.86 -2.66 11.45
CA ALA A 160 -7.06 -3.84 11.68
C ALA A 160 -5.73 -3.47 12.32
N VAL A 161 -5.32 -4.18 13.37
CA VAL A 161 -4.14 -3.86 14.19
C VAL A 161 -3.29 -5.10 14.40
N GLY A 162 -1.99 -5.02 14.10
CA GLY A 162 -1.01 -6.06 14.37
C GLY A 162 -0.21 -5.84 15.67
N ALA A 163 0.18 -6.94 16.31
CA ALA A 163 0.99 -7.01 17.52
C ALA A 163 2.00 -8.14 17.38
N ARG A 164 3.08 -7.94 16.62
CA ARG A 164 3.99 -9.04 16.17
C ARG A 164 4.71 -9.77 17.29
N ALA A 165 4.89 -9.15 18.43
CA ALA A 165 5.59 -9.73 19.56
C ALA A 165 4.64 -10.29 20.64
N HIS A 166 3.33 -10.37 20.35
CA HIS A 166 2.34 -10.90 21.28
C HIS A 166 2.60 -12.37 21.64
N ASP A 167 2.50 -12.67 22.93
CA ASP A 167 2.75 -13.99 23.53
C ASP A 167 1.43 -14.71 23.83
N ASP A 168 0.71 -15.16 22.79
CA ASP A 168 -0.60 -15.81 22.96
C ASP A 168 -0.48 -17.21 23.58
N SER A 169 0.16 -18.12 22.88
CA SER A 169 0.36 -19.51 23.32
C SER A 169 1.83 -19.86 23.54
N ASP A 170 2.73 -19.05 23.01
CA ASP A 170 4.18 -19.18 23.09
C ASP A 170 4.87 -17.85 22.77
N VAL A 171 6.18 -17.76 22.95
CA VAL A 171 6.97 -16.52 22.82
C VAL A 171 6.93 -15.97 21.40
N ASN A 172 6.55 -14.68 21.26
CA ASN A 172 6.51 -13.93 20.00
C ASN A 172 5.72 -14.66 18.87
N THR A 173 4.61 -15.26 19.19
CA THR A 173 3.71 -15.84 18.19
C THR A 173 3.08 -14.76 17.31
N GLY A 174 2.86 -13.59 17.90
CA GLY A 174 2.18 -12.48 17.30
C GLY A 174 0.66 -12.52 17.44
N GLY A 175 0.02 -11.40 17.14
CA GLY A 175 -1.43 -11.23 17.20
C GLY A 175 -1.92 -10.25 16.15
N ALA A 176 -3.18 -10.40 15.73
CA ALA A 176 -3.88 -9.43 14.91
C ALA A 176 -5.32 -9.28 15.38
N TYR A 177 -5.84 -8.07 15.32
CA TYR A 177 -7.12 -7.69 15.94
C TYR A 177 -7.90 -6.77 15.04
N LEU A 178 -9.23 -6.87 15.08
CA LEU A 178 -10.14 -5.96 14.39
C LEU A 178 -10.94 -5.16 15.41
N PHE A 179 -11.09 -3.88 15.13
CA PHE A 179 -11.83 -2.93 15.96
C PHE A 179 -12.83 -2.14 15.13
N ASP A 180 -13.96 -1.81 15.73
CA ASP A 180 -14.87 -0.81 15.20
C ASP A 180 -14.24 0.59 15.35
N VAL A 181 -14.13 1.32 14.26
CA VAL A 181 -13.40 2.59 14.18
C VAL A 181 -14.00 3.69 15.05
N LEU A 182 -15.33 3.74 15.18
CA LEU A 182 -16.05 4.81 15.87
C LEU A 182 -16.15 4.55 17.38
N THR A 183 -16.42 3.30 17.75
CA THR A 183 -16.64 2.94 19.16
C THR A 183 -15.36 2.51 19.87
N GLY A 184 -14.29 2.16 19.10
CA GLY A 184 -13.08 1.57 19.63
C GLY A 184 -13.28 0.16 20.20
N THR A 185 -14.42 -0.48 19.92
CA THR A 185 -14.73 -1.82 20.42
C THR A 185 -13.98 -2.87 19.63
N GLN A 186 -13.28 -3.78 20.31
CA GLN A 186 -12.67 -4.95 19.67
C GLN A 186 -13.76 -5.88 19.15
N LEU A 187 -13.75 -6.15 17.85
CA LEU A 187 -14.68 -7.02 17.15
C LEU A 187 -14.21 -8.47 17.14
N VAL A 188 -12.96 -8.69 16.70
CA VAL A 188 -12.40 -10.02 16.48
C VAL A 188 -10.91 -10.01 16.86
N LYS A 189 -10.42 -11.12 17.40
CA LYS A 189 -9.01 -11.51 17.40
C LYS A 189 -8.80 -12.57 16.33
N LEU A 190 -7.92 -12.30 15.38
CA LEU A 190 -7.59 -13.24 14.32
C LEU A 190 -6.63 -14.31 14.86
N ALA A 191 -6.98 -15.57 14.68
CA ALA A 191 -6.23 -16.69 15.23
C ALA A 191 -5.60 -17.53 14.11
N MET A 192 -4.31 -17.81 14.24
CA MET A 192 -3.64 -18.81 13.40
C MET A 192 -3.99 -20.22 13.88
N GLU A 193 -4.14 -21.16 12.96
CA GLU A 193 -4.11 -22.57 13.28
C GLU A 193 -2.66 -23.07 13.46
N ASN A 194 -2.43 -23.96 14.42
CA ASN A 194 -1.12 -24.57 14.68
C ASN A 194 0.00 -23.54 14.95
N VAL A 195 -0.27 -22.62 15.86
CA VAL A 195 0.65 -21.55 16.26
C VAL A 195 2.00 -22.12 16.70
N ARG A 196 3.09 -21.49 16.23
CA ARG A 196 4.47 -21.85 16.56
C ARG A 196 5.19 -20.64 17.16
N PRO A 197 6.19 -20.86 18.04
CA PRO A 197 6.96 -19.75 18.61
C PRO A 197 7.67 -18.92 17.55
N GLY A 198 7.70 -17.61 17.74
CA GLY A 198 8.54 -16.69 16.98
C GLY A 198 8.11 -16.42 15.55
N VAL A 199 6.88 -16.73 15.14
CA VAL A 199 6.42 -16.50 13.75
C VAL A 199 6.13 -15.02 13.44
N GLN A 200 5.97 -14.18 14.47
CA GLN A 200 5.74 -12.74 14.33
C GLN A 200 4.51 -12.40 13.47
N PHE A 201 3.39 -13.09 13.69
CA PHE A 201 2.10 -12.78 13.05
C PHE A 201 1.63 -11.38 13.43
N GLY A 202 1.13 -10.61 12.47
CA GLY A 202 0.79 -9.20 12.67
C GLY A 202 1.97 -8.24 12.44
N HIS A 203 3.07 -8.70 11.80
CA HIS A 203 4.17 -7.82 11.40
C HIS A 203 3.71 -6.77 10.38
N SER A 204 2.92 -7.16 9.42
CA SER A 204 2.24 -6.31 8.44
C SER A 204 0.77 -6.67 8.37
N ILE A 205 -0.09 -5.70 8.04
CA ILE A 205 -1.52 -5.91 7.94
C ILE A 205 -2.12 -5.01 6.84
N ALA A 206 -3.09 -5.55 6.12
CA ALA A 206 -3.90 -4.82 5.16
C ALA A 206 -5.34 -5.32 5.22
N ILE A 207 -6.29 -4.51 4.81
CA ILE A 207 -7.71 -4.86 4.75
C ILE A 207 -8.35 -4.18 3.56
N ASP A 208 -9.16 -4.91 2.81
CA ASP A 208 -9.97 -4.41 1.70
C ASP A 208 -11.14 -5.36 1.46
N ASP A 209 -12.33 -4.81 1.16
CA ASP A 209 -13.58 -5.52 0.82
C ASP A 209 -13.84 -6.75 1.72
N GLY A 210 -13.64 -6.57 3.03
CA GLY A 210 -13.90 -7.61 4.03
C GLY A 210 -12.87 -8.74 4.10
N ILE A 211 -11.71 -8.61 3.42
CA ILE A 211 -10.57 -9.52 3.53
C ILE A 211 -9.43 -8.85 4.29
N VAL A 212 -8.96 -9.51 5.35
CA VAL A 212 -7.77 -9.07 6.11
C VAL A 212 -6.57 -9.90 5.72
N VAL A 213 -5.47 -9.24 5.38
CA VAL A 213 -4.19 -9.85 5.02
C VAL A 213 -3.18 -9.60 6.13
N VAL A 214 -2.56 -10.65 6.67
CA VAL A 214 -1.63 -10.55 7.81
C VAL A 214 -0.33 -11.27 7.50
N GLY A 215 0.79 -10.56 7.61
CA GLY A 215 2.14 -11.11 7.44
C GLY A 215 2.71 -11.74 8.72
N ALA A 216 3.45 -12.83 8.56
CA ALA A 216 4.17 -13.58 9.59
C ALA A 216 5.59 -13.89 9.10
N ILE A 217 6.49 -12.93 9.24
CA ILE A 217 7.78 -12.86 8.52
C ILE A 217 8.81 -13.89 8.91
N THR A 218 8.67 -14.50 10.08
CA THR A 218 9.59 -15.49 10.60
C THR A 218 8.98 -16.90 10.64
N ASP A 219 7.84 -17.10 9.99
CA ASP A 219 7.32 -18.45 9.75
C ASP A 219 8.34 -19.28 8.94
N TYR A 220 8.40 -20.57 9.21
CA TYR A 220 9.46 -21.44 8.70
C TYR A 220 8.94 -22.65 7.90
N GLU A 221 7.77 -22.57 7.29
CA GLU A 221 7.18 -23.67 6.53
C GLU A 221 8.00 -24.02 5.26
N ASN A 222 8.47 -23.00 4.52
CA ASN A 222 9.36 -23.16 3.38
C ASN A 222 10.85 -22.96 3.72
N GLY A 223 11.20 -22.96 5.01
CA GLY A 223 12.56 -22.73 5.49
C GLY A 223 12.61 -21.74 6.64
N ASN A 224 13.72 -21.65 7.35
CA ASN A 224 13.85 -20.77 8.51
C ASN A 224 13.72 -19.31 8.11
N ASN A 225 12.77 -18.57 8.73
CA ASN A 225 12.41 -17.19 8.38
C ASN A 225 12.04 -17.03 6.89
N SER A 226 11.40 -18.03 6.29
CA SER A 226 10.87 -17.93 4.94
C SER A 226 9.71 -16.94 4.86
N GLY A 227 8.92 -16.89 5.93
CA GLY A 227 7.73 -16.07 6.04
C GLY A 227 6.47 -16.71 5.44
N SER A 228 5.33 -16.20 5.82
CA SER A 228 4.02 -16.55 5.28
C SER A 228 3.04 -15.38 5.43
N VAL A 229 1.92 -15.46 4.71
CA VAL A 229 0.82 -14.49 4.78
C VAL A 229 -0.48 -15.26 4.99
N TYR A 230 -1.38 -14.70 5.80
CA TYR A 230 -2.67 -15.29 6.13
C TYR A 230 -3.79 -14.36 5.71
N LEU A 231 -4.83 -14.90 5.09
CA LEU A 231 -6.04 -14.20 4.70
C LEU A 231 -7.20 -14.61 5.59
N PHE A 232 -7.93 -13.63 6.10
CA PHE A 232 -9.10 -13.85 6.95
C PHE A 232 -10.32 -13.10 6.43
N ASP A 233 -11.49 -13.66 6.65
CA ASP A 233 -12.76 -12.94 6.53
C ASP A 233 -12.90 -11.96 7.69
N ALA A 234 -13.03 -10.67 7.41
CA ALA A 234 -13.05 -9.61 8.42
C ALA A 234 -14.29 -9.68 9.35
N ASN A 235 -15.42 -10.18 8.84
CA ASN A 235 -16.66 -10.24 9.60
C ASN A 235 -16.69 -11.41 10.60
N THR A 236 -16.06 -12.52 10.22
CA THR A 236 -16.14 -13.77 11.00
C THR A 236 -14.84 -14.14 11.70
N GLY A 237 -13.71 -13.56 11.27
CA GLY A 237 -12.37 -13.94 11.73
C GLY A 237 -11.91 -15.32 11.26
N VAL A 238 -12.63 -15.94 10.31
CA VAL A 238 -12.29 -17.25 9.78
C VAL A 238 -11.10 -17.16 8.82
N LEU A 239 -10.12 -18.05 9.00
CA LEU A 239 -8.99 -18.18 8.09
C LEU A 239 -9.50 -18.66 6.71
N LEU A 240 -9.21 -17.90 5.66
CA LEU A 240 -9.55 -18.22 4.28
C LEU A 240 -8.39 -18.99 3.61
N HIS A 241 -7.19 -18.39 3.65
CA HIS A 241 -6.01 -18.94 3.01
C HIS A 241 -4.73 -18.68 3.82
N LYS A 242 -3.74 -19.56 3.65
CA LYS A 242 -2.34 -19.31 3.99
C LYS A 242 -1.55 -19.26 2.68
N LEU A 243 -0.84 -18.16 2.44
CA LEU A 243 -0.04 -17.93 1.24
C LEU A 243 1.44 -18.18 1.55
N LEU A 244 2.11 -18.83 0.62
CA LEU A 244 3.55 -19.10 0.65
C LEU A 244 4.13 -18.76 -0.73
N ALA A 245 5.33 -18.19 -0.78
CA ALA A 245 6.02 -18.04 -2.04
C ALA A 245 6.35 -19.41 -2.64
N ALA A 246 6.06 -19.64 -3.91
CA ALA A 246 6.28 -20.91 -4.59
C ALA A 246 7.78 -21.30 -4.63
N ASP A 247 8.65 -20.31 -4.61
CA ASP A 247 10.12 -20.44 -4.53
C ASP A 247 10.67 -20.08 -3.16
N GLY A 248 9.83 -20.17 -2.11
CA GLY A 248 10.16 -19.81 -0.73
C GLY A 248 11.41 -20.52 -0.21
N ALA A 249 12.30 -19.77 0.42
CA ALA A 249 13.57 -20.27 0.97
C ALA A 249 13.94 -19.58 2.29
N ASN A 250 15.02 -20.07 2.90
CA ASN A 250 15.51 -19.52 4.17
C ASN A 250 15.80 -18.03 4.09
N GLY A 251 15.30 -17.26 5.04
CA GLY A 251 15.66 -15.87 5.25
C GLY A 251 14.94 -14.85 4.35
N GLN A 252 14.02 -15.25 3.48
CA GLN A 252 13.37 -14.35 2.52
C GLN A 252 12.44 -13.33 3.16
N THR A 253 11.91 -13.61 4.36
CA THR A 253 10.96 -12.74 5.08
C THR A 253 9.72 -12.37 4.26
N PHE A 254 9.12 -13.34 3.55
CA PHE A 254 7.86 -13.16 2.83
C PHE A 254 6.75 -12.69 3.78
N GLY A 255 5.97 -11.70 3.37
CA GLY A 255 5.01 -11.02 4.26
C GLY A 255 5.60 -9.85 5.04
N TYR A 256 6.78 -9.33 4.64
CA TYR A 256 7.37 -8.13 5.25
C TYR A 256 6.48 -6.91 5.07
N SER A 257 5.91 -6.75 3.89
CA SER A 257 4.86 -5.79 3.57
C SER A 257 3.72 -6.51 2.86
N VAL A 258 2.50 -6.05 3.06
CA VAL A 258 1.30 -6.59 2.40
C VAL A 258 0.37 -5.45 2.00
N ALA A 259 -0.32 -5.64 0.88
CA ALA A 259 -1.40 -4.78 0.42
C ALA A 259 -2.45 -5.65 -0.28
N ILE A 260 -3.67 -5.17 -0.35
CA ILE A 260 -4.77 -5.83 -1.06
C ILE A 260 -5.64 -4.76 -1.71
N ASP A 261 -6.06 -5.01 -2.94
CA ASP A 261 -7.02 -4.20 -3.69
C ASP A 261 -7.74 -5.15 -4.67
N ASP A 262 -9.06 -5.05 -4.75
CA ASP A 262 -9.91 -5.80 -5.67
C ASP A 262 -9.52 -7.29 -5.81
N HIS A 263 -9.34 -7.96 -4.64
CA HIS A 263 -9.01 -9.39 -4.52
C HIS A 263 -7.61 -9.81 -5.04
N VAL A 264 -6.73 -8.86 -5.34
CA VAL A 264 -5.31 -9.11 -5.59
C VAL A 264 -4.51 -8.74 -4.36
N VAL A 265 -3.79 -9.71 -3.81
CA VAL A 265 -2.90 -9.52 -2.67
C VAL A 265 -1.48 -9.33 -3.16
N ALA A 266 -0.86 -8.22 -2.80
CA ALA A 266 0.55 -7.95 -3.06
C ALA A 266 1.38 -8.17 -1.79
N VAL A 267 2.49 -8.89 -1.90
CA VAL A 267 3.32 -9.31 -0.77
C VAL A 267 4.79 -9.04 -1.04
N GLY A 268 5.45 -8.30 -0.15
CA GLY A 268 6.89 -8.07 -0.19
C GLY A 268 7.68 -9.15 0.55
N ALA A 269 8.84 -9.50 0.01
CA ALA A 269 9.86 -10.40 0.58
C ALA A 269 11.22 -9.74 0.49
N ARG A 270 11.48 -8.76 1.33
CA ARG A 270 12.60 -7.81 1.21
C ARG A 270 13.98 -8.44 1.27
N ALA A 271 14.09 -9.62 1.86
CA ALA A 271 15.35 -10.33 2.03
C ALA A 271 15.53 -11.51 1.04
N ASP A 272 14.72 -11.59 -0.01
CA ASP A 272 14.92 -12.54 -1.11
C ASP A 272 16.26 -12.27 -1.83
N ASP A 273 16.95 -13.34 -2.22
CA ASP A 273 18.31 -13.31 -2.81
C ASP A 273 18.29 -13.46 -4.35
N GLN A 274 17.14 -13.35 -5.02
CA GLN A 274 16.98 -13.63 -6.45
C GLN A 274 17.96 -12.84 -7.35
N ASN A 275 18.13 -11.53 -7.09
CA ASN A 275 19.02 -10.64 -7.82
C ASN A 275 20.30 -10.29 -7.04
N GLY A 276 20.63 -11.09 -6.01
CA GLY A 276 21.75 -10.86 -5.09
C GLY A 276 21.31 -10.89 -3.63
N ASN A 277 22.25 -10.96 -2.73
CA ASN A 277 21.97 -11.09 -1.30
C ASN A 277 21.09 -9.94 -0.79
N GLN A 278 19.89 -10.27 -0.28
CA GLN A 278 18.88 -9.31 0.19
C GLN A 278 18.48 -8.28 -0.89
N SER A 279 18.41 -8.68 -2.14
CA SER A 279 17.90 -7.83 -3.22
C SER A 279 16.43 -7.54 -3.09
N GLY A 280 15.67 -8.49 -2.56
CA GLY A 280 14.24 -8.44 -2.37
C GLY A 280 13.42 -8.89 -3.59
N SER A 281 12.17 -9.19 -3.35
CA SER A 281 11.15 -9.57 -4.35
C SER A 281 9.76 -9.13 -3.87
N ALA A 282 8.80 -9.08 -4.78
CA ALA A 282 7.38 -8.98 -4.45
C ALA A 282 6.58 -10.05 -5.21
N TYR A 283 5.41 -10.37 -4.72
CA TYR A 283 4.56 -11.43 -5.25
C TYR A 283 3.11 -10.99 -5.29
N LEU A 284 2.36 -11.46 -6.27
CA LEU A 284 0.93 -11.25 -6.39
C LEU A 284 0.19 -12.57 -6.23
N PHE A 285 -0.93 -12.53 -5.51
CA PHE A 285 -1.80 -13.68 -5.25
C PHE A 285 -3.26 -13.31 -5.50
N ASN A 286 -4.05 -14.30 -5.89
CA ASN A 286 -5.51 -14.18 -5.93
C ASN A 286 -6.07 -14.45 -4.53
N ALA A 287 -6.81 -13.51 -3.94
CA ALA A 287 -7.34 -13.62 -2.59
C ALA A 287 -8.42 -14.70 -2.43
N PHE A 288 -9.15 -15.04 -3.50
CA PHE A 288 -10.19 -16.06 -3.46
C PHE A 288 -9.66 -17.49 -3.55
N THR A 289 -8.61 -17.68 -4.36
CA THR A 289 -8.06 -19.03 -4.59
C THR A 289 -6.83 -19.34 -3.76
N GLY A 290 -6.15 -18.30 -3.26
CA GLY A 290 -4.85 -18.39 -2.60
C GLY A 290 -3.69 -18.71 -3.55
N GLU A 291 -3.93 -18.72 -4.87
CA GLU A 291 -2.91 -19.05 -5.87
C GLU A 291 -1.98 -17.88 -6.16
N GLN A 292 -0.68 -18.15 -6.30
CA GLN A 292 0.30 -17.15 -6.73
C GLN A 292 0.08 -16.83 -8.22
N ILE A 293 -0.09 -15.54 -8.52
CA ILE A 293 -0.26 -15.03 -9.90
C ILE A 293 1.11 -14.76 -10.51
N LEU A 294 1.91 -13.92 -9.85
CA LEU A 294 3.19 -13.42 -10.38
C LEU A 294 4.24 -13.28 -9.29
N LYS A 295 5.51 -13.21 -9.71
CA LYS A 295 6.65 -12.68 -8.94
C LYS A 295 7.16 -11.43 -9.64
N LEU A 296 7.33 -10.35 -8.91
CA LEU A 296 7.81 -9.07 -9.40
C LEU A 296 9.28 -8.86 -8.97
N LEU A 297 10.08 -8.41 -9.92
CA LEU A 297 11.48 -8.04 -9.72
C LEU A 297 11.76 -6.73 -10.45
N PRO A 298 12.57 -5.83 -9.90
CA PRO A 298 12.94 -4.63 -10.62
C PRO A 298 13.83 -4.97 -11.83
N ASN A 299 13.66 -4.23 -12.93
CA ASN A 299 14.49 -4.38 -14.13
C ASN A 299 15.97 -4.10 -13.84
N VAL A 300 16.23 -3.18 -12.91
CA VAL A 300 17.55 -2.86 -12.39
C VAL A 300 17.48 -2.98 -10.86
N GLY A 301 18.19 -3.94 -10.31
CA GLY A 301 18.24 -4.19 -8.88
C GLY A 301 19.53 -4.91 -8.51
N GLY A 302 19.91 -4.83 -7.27
CA GLY A 302 21.15 -5.41 -6.77
C GLY A 302 21.08 -5.90 -5.34
N ALA A 303 22.20 -6.44 -4.86
CA ALA A 303 22.30 -6.90 -3.48
C ALA A 303 22.05 -5.76 -2.48
N ALA A 304 21.27 -6.04 -1.45
CA ALA A 304 20.90 -5.14 -0.36
C ALA A 304 20.01 -3.93 -0.78
N ASP A 305 19.27 -4.02 -1.89
CA ASP A 305 18.30 -2.98 -2.28
C ASP A 305 17.01 -3.07 -1.44
N TRP A 306 16.70 -4.25 -0.93
CA TRP A 306 15.52 -4.50 -0.09
C TRP A 306 14.19 -4.18 -0.81
N PHE A 307 14.09 -4.53 -2.08
CA PHE A 307 12.85 -4.42 -2.85
C PHE A 307 11.73 -5.23 -2.16
N GLY A 308 10.55 -4.64 -2.03
CA GLY A 308 9.47 -5.21 -1.22
C GLY A 308 9.51 -4.80 0.25
N SER A 309 10.29 -3.77 0.63
CA SER A 309 10.24 -3.17 1.98
C SER A 309 8.89 -2.53 2.26
N SER A 310 8.28 -1.93 1.27
CA SER A 310 6.91 -1.42 1.28
C SER A 310 6.21 -1.78 -0.03
N ILE A 311 4.90 -1.92 0.03
CA ILE A 311 4.08 -2.30 -1.13
C ILE A 311 2.71 -1.64 -1.04
N GLY A 312 2.19 -1.22 -2.18
CA GLY A 312 0.83 -0.75 -2.36
C GLY A 312 0.28 -1.29 -3.66
N ILE A 313 -1.02 -1.46 -3.72
CA ILE A 313 -1.73 -1.87 -4.93
C ILE A 313 -3.01 -1.07 -5.02
N HIS A 314 -3.34 -0.58 -6.21
CA HIS A 314 -4.62 0.06 -6.49
C HIS A 314 -4.90 0.02 -7.99
N ARG A 315 -6.12 -0.38 -8.37
CA ARG A 315 -6.61 -0.40 -9.76
C ARG A 315 -5.63 -1.02 -10.76
N GLY A 316 -5.07 -2.18 -10.40
CA GLY A 316 -4.20 -2.96 -11.29
C GLY A 316 -2.77 -2.44 -11.40
N LEU A 317 -2.38 -1.39 -10.65
CA LEU A 317 -0.99 -0.97 -10.49
C LEU A 317 -0.45 -1.36 -9.12
N VAL A 318 0.81 -1.79 -9.09
CA VAL A 318 1.52 -2.17 -7.86
C VAL A 318 2.73 -1.27 -7.69
N ALA A 319 2.80 -0.55 -6.59
CA ALA A 319 3.96 0.23 -6.19
C ALA A 319 4.80 -0.57 -5.19
N VAL A 320 6.11 -0.65 -5.41
CA VAL A 320 7.03 -1.41 -4.55
C VAL A 320 8.24 -0.57 -4.20
N GLY A 321 8.50 -0.39 -2.92
CA GLY A 321 9.65 0.34 -2.41
C GLY A 321 10.90 -0.54 -2.29
N ALA A 322 12.06 0.06 -2.59
CA ALA A 322 13.40 -0.48 -2.36
C ALA A 322 14.19 0.55 -1.54
N GLU A 323 14.09 0.45 -0.21
CA GLU A 323 14.51 1.51 0.72
C GLU A 323 16.03 1.70 0.84
N ARG A 324 16.83 0.79 0.28
CA ARG A 324 18.29 0.89 0.26
C ARG A 324 18.81 0.77 -1.16
N GLY A 325 19.66 1.71 -1.56
CA GLY A 325 20.51 1.54 -2.73
C GLY A 325 21.79 0.78 -2.33
N SER A 326 22.13 -0.28 -3.05
CA SER A 326 23.25 -1.18 -2.73
C SER A 326 24.64 -0.56 -2.92
N SER A 327 24.71 0.59 -3.57
CA SER A 327 25.99 1.26 -3.85
C SER A 327 25.82 2.75 -4.15
N VAL A 328 26.94 3.48 -4.23
CA VAL A 328 26.99 4.89 -4.67
C VAL A 328 26.34 5.13 -6.04
N SER A 329 26.02 4.06 -6.77
CA SER A 329 25.40 4.10 -8.10
C SER A 329 23.90 3.73 -8.12
N THR A 330 23.35 3.22 -7.02
CA THR A 330 21.90 2.94 -6.90
C THR A 330 21.33 3.72 -5.73
N LEU A 331 20.41 4.63 -6.02
CA LEU A 331 19.67 5.37 -5.01
C LEU A 331 18.47 4.52 -4.53
N PRO A 332 17.96 4.74 -3.29
CA PRO A 332 16.69 4.18 -2.89
C PRO A 332 15.61 4.60 -3.90
N THR A 333 14.74 3.70 -4.30
CA THR A 333 13.81 3.89 -5.42
C THR A 333 12.48 3.21 -5.08
N ALA A 334 11.40 3.69 -5.67
CA ALA A 334 10.16 2.92 -5.75
C ALA A 334 9.83 2.64 -7.22
N TYR A 335 9.16 1.52 -7.45
CA TYR A 335 8.87 1.01 -8.79
C TYR A 335 7.38 0.80 -8.95
N ILE A 336 6.86 1.06 -10.15
CA ILE A 336 5.47 0.78 -10.50
C ILE A 336 5.43 -0.39 -11.49
N PHE A 337 4.57 -1.33 -11.20
CA PHE A 337 4.32 -2.51 -12.02
C PHE A 337 2.85 -2.58 -12.39
N GLU A 338 2.57 -3.13 -13.55
CA GLU A 338 1.24 -3.56 -13.93
C GLU A 338 0.96 -4.93 -13.30
N ALA A 339 -0.14 -5.06 -12.55
CA ALA A 339 -0.49 -6.27 -11.82
C ALA A 339 -0.81 -7.47 -12.73
N THR A 340 -1.30 -7.21 -13.94
CA THR A 340 -1.72 -8.24 -14.90
C THR A 340 -0.55 -8.95 -15.56
N THR A 341 0.49 -8.19 -15.93
CA THR A 341 1.64 -8.70 -16.70
C THR A 341 2.92 -8.83 -15.89
N GLY A 342 3.00 -8.13 -14.74
CA GLY A 342 4.22 -7.98 -13.97
C GLY A 342 5.26 -7.09 -14.64
N THR A 343 4.87 -6.31 -15.65
CA THR A 343 5.77 -5.39 -16.34
C THR A 343 6.05 -4.18 -15.47
N GLN A 344 7.33 -3.81 -15.29
CA GLN A 344 7.70 -2.55 -14.68
C GLN A 344 7.43 -1.40 -15.65
N VAL A 345 6.53 -0.47 -15.28
CA VAL A 345 6.09 0.65 -16.12
C VAL A 345 6.72 1.97 -15.74
N ALA A 346 7.13 2.15 -14.47
CA ALA A 346 7.80 3.37 -14.05
C ALA A 346 8.78 3.13 -12.86
N GLU A 347 9.64 4.13 -12.65
CA GLU A 347 10.47 4.32 -11.46
C GLU A 347 10.14 5.68 -10.85
N LEU A 348 9.97 5.74 -9.53
CA LEU A 348 9.68 6.97 -8.79
C LEU A 348 10.94 7.42 -8.06
N ASN A 349 11.47 8.57 -8.45
CA ASN A 349 12.71 9.10 -7.89
C ASN A 349 12.53 10.60 -7.58
N PRO A 350 12.57 11.02 -6.32
CA PRO A 350 12.49 12.44 -6.00
C PRO A 350 13.74 13.19 -6.47
N SER A 351 13.57 14.45 -6.84
CA SER A 351 14.58 15.31 -7.43
C SER A 351 15.75 15.66 -6.48
N ASP A 352 15.51 15.54 -5.16
CA ASP A 352 16.46 15.89 -4.09
C ASP A 352 17.03 14.66 -3.35
N LEU A 353 16.93 13.48 -3.94
CA LEU A 353 17.30 12.23 -3.31
C LEU A 353 18.80 12.11 -3.01
N GLY A 354 19.13 11.76 -1.76
CA GLY A 354 20.48 11.39 -1.31
C GLY A 354 20.55 9.92 -0.86
N ILE A 355 21.77 9.39 -0.76
CA ILE A 355 22.04 7.96 -0.55
C ILE A 355 21.45 7.42 0.77
N ASP A 356 21.43 8.13 1.85
CA ASP A 356 20.99 7.64 3.16
C ASP A 356 19.58 8.13 3.54
N GLN A 357 18.73 8.44 2.56
CA GLN A 357 17.43 9.03 2.85
C GLN A 357 16.32 7.99 3.11
N PHE A 358 16.54 6.72 2.83
CA PHE A 358 15.56 5.63 3.01
C PHE A 358 14.22 5.91 2.32
N PHE A 359 14.27 6.50 1.11
CA PHE A 359 13.10 6.65 0.26
C PHE A 359 12.54 5.27 -0.12
N GLY A 360 11.21 5.12 -0.13
CA GLY A 360 10.59 3.81 -0.30
C GLY A 360 10.49 2.97 0.98
N ARG A 361 10.81 3.56 2.15
CA ARG A 361 10.62 2.92 3.47
C ARG A 361 9.17 2.60 3.76
N SER A 362 8.31 3.52 3.45
CA SER A 362 6.86 3.39 3.55
C SER A 362 6.20 3.90 2.28
N LEU A 363 5.09 3.31 1.93
CA LEU A 363 4.37 3.61 0.71
C LEU A 363 2.86 3.42 0.95
N SER A 364 2.07 4.32 0.37
CA SER A 364 0.62 4.21 0.29
C SER A 364 0.18 4.61 -1.11
N MET A 365 -0.79 3.91 -1.63
CA MET A 365 -1.33 4.15 -2.96
C MET A 365 -2.85 4.23 -2.90
N ASP A 366 -3.41 5.27 -3.49
CA ASP A 366 -4.85 5.43 -3.68
C ASP A 366 -5.08 6.19 -5.00
N ASN A 367 -6.04 5.73 -5.79
CA ASN A 367 -6.27 6.22 -7.15
C ASN A 367 -4.95 6.24 -7.96
N ASP A 368 -4.56 7.39 -8.49
CA ASP A 368 -3.37 7.58 -9.31
C ASP A 368 -2.21 8.17 -8.54
N THR A 369 -2.31 8.16 -7.22
CA THR A 369 -1.38 8.86 -6.36
C THR A 369 -0.64 7.88 -5.48
N VAL A 370 0.68 8.04 -5.45
CA VAL A 370 1.58 7.28 -4.59
C VAL A 370 2.25 8.23 -3.60
N ALA A 371 2.00 8.00 -2.31
CA ALA A 371 2.72 8.69 -1.24
C ALA A 371 3.88 7.82 -0.76
N ILE A 372 5.07 8.41 -0.60
CA ILE A 372 6.29 7.67 -0.25
C ILE A 372 7.05 8.41 0.87
N GLY A 373 7.42 7.68 1.90
CA GLY A 373 8.21 8.20 3.02
C GLY A 373 9.72 8.04 2.79
N ALA A 374 10.47 9.00 3.32
CA ALA A 374 11.94 9.02 3.33
C ALA A 374 12.44 9.57 4.68
N LEU A 375 12.54 8.70 5.68
CA LEU A 375 12.84 9.09 7.07
C LEU A 375 14.21 9.76 7.25
N GLY A 376 15.07 9.66 6.26
CA GLY A 376 16.39 10.30 6.23
C GLY A 376 16.45 11.60 5.41
N GLY A 377 15.30 12.08 4.89
CA GLY A 377 15.23 13.32 4.13
C GLY A 377 15.81 14.51 4.89
N THR A 378 16.46 15.43 4.15
CA THR A 378 17.13 16.59 4.76
C THR A 378 16.46 17.89 4.36
N GLU A 379 16.25 18.78 5.32
CA GLU A 379 15.81 20.14 5.10
C GLU A 379 16.89 21.12 5.59
N ASN A 380 17.39 21.99 4.70
CA ASN A 380 18.49 22.93 4.98
C ASN A 380 19.74 22.27 5.62
N GLY A 381 20.02 21.01 5.27
CA GLY A 381 21.13 20.23 5.81
C GLY A 381 20.86 19.57 7.18
N VAL A 382 19.63 19.67 7.69
CA VAL A 382 19.16 19.01 8.91
C VAL A 382 18.34 17.78 8.50
N ARG A 383 18.64 16.63 9.09
CA ARG A 383 17.96 15.36 8.81
C ARG A 383 16.66 15.28 9.61
N THR A 384 15.57 15.76 9.05
CA THR A 384 14.23 15.79 9.68
C THR A 384 13.33 14.69 9.18
N GLY A 385 13.60 14.17 7.98
CA GLY A 385 12.74 13.29 7.20
C GLY A 385 11.87 14.05 6.20
N SER A 386 11.31 13.33 5.25
CA SER A 386 10.42 13.88 4.21
C SER A 386 9.37 12.84 3.80
N ALA A 387 8.28 13.31 3.21
CA ALA A 387 7.36 12.48 2.44
C ALA A 387 7.15 13.12 1.06
N TYR A 388 6.87 12.29 0.07
CA TYR A 388 6.73 12.69 -1.32
C TYR A 388 5.44 12.15 -1.89
N LEU A 389 4.86 12.88 -2.83
CA LEU A 389 3.68 12.48 -3.55
C LEU A 389 4.00 12.46 -5.04
N PHE A 390 3.55 11.42 -5.72
CA PHE A 390 3.68 11.20 -7.16
C PHE A 390 2.30 10.95 -7.75
N GLU A 391 1.92 11.74 -8.73
CA GLU A 391 0.74 11.48 -9.56
C GLU A 391 1.16 10.61 -10.74
N LEU A 392 0.54 9.44 -10.85
CA LEU A 392 0.84 8.51 -11.94
C LEU A 392 0.09 8.95 -13.21
N PRO A 393 0.78 9.08 -14.35
CA PRO A 393 0.12 9.43 -15.60
C PRO A 393 -0.89 8.37 -16.03
N ASP A 394 -2.04 8.79 -16.54
CA ASP A 394 -3.13 7.90 -17.02
C ASP A 394 -2.66 6.81 -17.99
N GLN A 395 -1.61 7.10 -18.78
CA GLN A 395 -1.05 6.13 -19.74
C GLN A 395 -0.41 4.89 -19.08
N LEU A 396 -0.20 4.90 -17.76
CA LEU A 396 0.30 3.72 -17.05
C LEU A 396 -0.80 2.72 -16.70
N ARG A 397 -2.06 3.05 -16.99
CA ARG A 397 -3.21 2.21 -16.65
C ARG A 397 -3.75 1.46 -17.85
N CYS A 398 -4.36 0.36 -17.54
CA CYS A 398 -5.33 -0.29 -18.40
C CYS A 398 -6.75 0.14 -18.00
N HIS A 399 -7.24 1.26 -18.53
CA HIS A 399 -8.59 1.76 -18.20
C HIS A 399 -9.68 0.77 -18.60
N ALA A 400 -9.42 -0.09 -19.60
CA ALA A 400 -10.35 -1.12 -20.02
C ALA A 400 -10.48 -2.30 -19.04
N ASN A 401 -9.59 -2.42 -18.04
CA ASN A 401 -9.70 -3.40 -16.95
C ASN A 401 -10.53 -2.81 -15.80
N LEU A 402 -11.83 -2.76 -15.99
CA LEU A 402 -12.77 -2.09 -15.07
C LEU A 402 -13.14 -2.92 -13.84
N ASN A 403 -12.90 -4.23 -13.88
CA ASN A 403 -13.13 -5.10 -12.74
C ASN A 403 -11.85 -5.32 -11.91
N GLY A 404 -10.71 -4.76 -12.34
CA GLY A 404 -9.43 -4.84 -11.63
C GLY A 404 -8.81 -6.24 -11.57
N ASP A 405 -9.41 -7.24 -12.22
CA ASP A 405 -8.84 -8.58 -12.23
C ASP A 405 -7.62 -8.66 -13.18
N ALA A 406 -6.84 -9.74 -13.08
CA ALA A 406 -5.61 -9.88 -13.86
C ALA A 406 -5.83 -10.20 -15.36
N ALA A 407 -7.01 -9.92 -15.96
CA ALA A 407 -7.28 -10.30 -17.36
C ALA A 407 -8.38 -9.47 -18.01
N LEU A 408 -8.08 -8.81 -19.13
CA LEU A 408 -9.12 -8.24 -19.98
C LEU A 408 -10.03 -9.36 -20.53
N ASN A 409 -11.28 -9.36 -20.09
CA ASN A 409 -12.23 -10.38 -20.45
C ASN A 409 -13.70 -9.87 -20.45
N PHE A 410 -14.67 -10.78 -20.56
CA PHE A 410 -16.07 -10.40 -20.60
C PHE A 410 -16.56 -9.68 -19.33
N PHE A 411 -15.92 -9.89 -18.19
CA PHE A 411 -16.32 -9.24 -16.94
C PHE A 411 -16.02 -7.75 -16.96
N ASP A 412 -14.95 -7.30 -17.64
CA ASP A 412 -14.65 -5.88 -17.85
C ASP A 412 -15.70 -5.20 -18.71
N ILE A 413 -16.13 -5.89 -19.77
CA ILE A 413 -17.24 -5.41 -20.62
C ILE A 413 -18.52 -5.28 -19.78
N SER A 414 -18.76 -6.24 -18.89
CA SER A 414 -19.93 -6.21 -17.99
C SER A 414 -19.83 -5.09 -16.97
N ALA A 415 -18.66 -4.84 -16.40
CA ALA A 415 -18.37 -3.74 -15.50
C ALA A 415 -18.57 -2.39 -16.19
N PHE A 416 -18.02 -2.23 -17.41
CA PHE A 416 -18.22 -1.03 -18.23
C PHE A 416 -19.71 -0.76 -18.49
N LEU A 417 -20.45 -1.78 -18.95
CA LEU A 417 -21.87 -1.60 -19.25
C LEU A 417 -22.70 -1.24 -18.00
N LYS A 418 -22.33 -1.75 -16.84
CA LYS A 418 -22.96 -1.40 -15.56
C LYS A 418 -22.65 0.05 -15.21
N ALA A 419 -21.38 0.43 -15.17
CA ALA A 419 -20.92 1.79 -14.89
C ALA A 419 -21.53 2.81 -15.87
N PHE A 420 -21.57 2.50 -17.15
CA PHE A 420 -22.18 3.34 -18.18
C PHE A 420 -23.69 3.54 -17.95
N ALA A 421 -24.41 2.47 -17.57
CA ALA A 421 -25.85 2.56 -17.28
C ALA A 421 -26.15 3.34 -16.00
N GLU A 422 -25.25 3.32 -15.03
CA GLU A 422 -25.34 4.05 -13.76
C GLU A 422 -24.81 5.48 -13.87
N GLN A 423 -24.22 5.86 -15.02
CA GLN A 423 -23.54 7.14 -15.25
C GLN A 423 -22.37 7.35 -14.26
N ASP A 424 -21.67 6.26 -13.95
CA ASP A 424 -20.49 6.29 -13.11
C ASP A 424 -19.32 6.93 -13.90
N PRO A 425 -18.54 7.85 -13.31
CA PRO A 425 -17.36 8.44 -13.94
C PRO A 425 -16.38 7.45 -14.54
N LEU A 426 -16.28 6.23 -14.01
CA LEU A 426 -15.46 5.14 -14.56
C LEU A 426 -15.81 4.75 -16.00
N ALA A 427 -17.00 5.09 -16.48
CA ALA A 427 -17.42 4.82 -17.85
C ALA A 427 -17.35 6.04 -18.77
N ASP A 428 -16.87 7.19 -18.30
CA ASP A 428 -16.58 8.39 -19.09
C ASP A 428 -15.16 8.31 -19.68
N PHE A 429 -14.98 7.46 -20.69
CA PHE A 429 -13.68 7.18 -21.30
C PHE A 429 -13.11 8.32 -22.13
N VAL A 430 -13.90 9.33 -22.42
CA VAL A 430 -13.50 10.55 -23.17
C VAL A 430 -13.37 11.77 -22.25
N GLU A 431 -13.72 11.62 -20.97
CA GLU A 431 -13.65 12.64 -19.93
C GLU A 431 -14.35 13.96 -20.29
N ASP A 432 -15.45 13.88 -21.06
CA ASP A 432 -16.23 15.03 -21.47
C ASP A 432 -17.46 15.29 -20.58
N GLY A 433 -17.66 14.46 -19.55
CA GLY A 433 -18.79 14.50 -18.61
C GLY A 433 -20.11 14.04 -19.22
N ALA A 434 -20.09 13.41 -20.40
CA ALA A 434 -21.28 12.96 -21.11
C ALA A 434 -21.19 11.48 -21.50
N PHE A 435 -21.96 10.64 -20.87
CA PHE A 435 -22.02 9.19 -21.13
C PHE A 435 -22.71 8.91 -22.48
N ASN A 436 -21.92 8.67 -23.53
CA ASN A 436 -22.41 8.56 -24.90
C ASN A 436 -21.62 7.51 -25.72
N PHE A 437 -21.85 7.45 -27.03
CA PHE A 437 -21.21 6.47 -27.90
C PHE A 437 -19.68 6.63 -28.01
N LEU A 438 -19.16 7.83 -27.72
CA LEU A 438 -17.70 8.06 -27.78
C LEU A 438 -16.99 7.27 -26.67
N ASP A 439 -17.57 7.20 -25.47
CA ASP A 439 -17.04 6.42 -24.37
C ASP A 439 -17.04 4.92 -24.65
N VAL A 440 -18.16 4.42 -25.21
CA VAL A 440 -18.25 3.03 -25.66
C VAL A 440 -17.18 2.73 -26.72
N SER A 441 -16.96 3.65 -27.64
CA SER A 441 -15.96 3.48 -28.70
C SER A 441 -14.55 3.54 -28.16
N ALA A 442 -14.25 4.40 -27.21
CA ALA A 442 -12.96 4.54 -26.55
C ALA A 442 -12.64 3.28 -25.72
N PHE A 443 -13.59 2.85 -24.86
CA PHE A 443 -13.48 1.60 -24.12
C PHE A 443 -13.19 0.41 -25.02
N LEU A 444 -13.97 0.20 -26.09
CA LEU A 444 -13.77 -0.93 -27.01
C LEU A 444 -12.44 -0.86 -27.76
N ALA A 445 -11.96 0.33 -28.06
CA ALA A 445 -10.66 0.52 -28.71
C ALA A 445 -9.52 0.12 -27.77
N GLU A 446 -9.56 0.54 -26.52
CA GLU A 446 -8.58 0.20 -25.50
C GLU A 446 -8.64 -1.28 -25.13
N PHE A 447 -9.85 -1.82 -24.91
CA PHE A 447 -10.05 -3.25 -24.67
C PHE A 447 -9.50 -4.13 -25.80
N ALA A 448 -9.66 -3.72 -27.06
CA ALA A 448 -9.14 -4.45 -28.22
C ALA A 448 -7.62 -4.28 -28.41
N ALA A 449 -7.05 -3.18 -27.95
CA ALA A 449 -5.60 -2.95 -27.97
C ALA A 449 -4.87 -3.82 -26.94
N GLY A 450 -5.58 -4.24 -25.91
CA GLY A 450 -4.99 -4.87 -24.73
C GLY A 450 -4.38 -3.83 -23.80
N CYS A 451 -4.12 -4.23 -22.55
CA CYS A 451 -3.43 -3.37 -21.61
C CYS A 451 -1.97 -3.16 -22.02
N PRO A 452 -1.35 -2.02 -21.66
CA PRO A 452 0.03 -1.70 -22.00
C PRO A 452 1.05 -2.68 -21.47
#